data_6183f86dd8a78737bc5a3ea9f7add8e2
#
_entry.id   6183f86dd8a78737bc5a3ea9f7add8e2
#
_cell.length_a   1.000
_cell.length_b   1.000
_cell.length_c   1.000
_cell.angle_alpha   90.00
_cell.angle_beta   90.00
_cell.angle_gamma   90.00
#
_symmetry.space_group_name_H-M   'P 1'
#
loop_
_entity.id
_entity.type
_entity.pdbx_description
1 polymer ?
#
loop_
_entity_poly.entity_id
_entity_poly.type
_entity_poly.pdbx_seq_one_letter_code
_entity_poly.pdbx_strand_id
1 'polypeptide(L)'
;MLPFGVDAIDSRLGAGGLRAGALHEASARSVAMVDDAATTLFLAGIAAREAAEAGGPVLWASCRSDLYAPGLAQAGLPPSSVIYAQPRDDVALLAVIEDALRDGTPSVVVAAATRVSMVATRRLQLVAAEADMPVLLLRRRRGRDQDPLDEPSAAWTRWRIGAAPSERLSVAGVGRPRWSVELARQRGGASFSLIVEGSDETGRLAVPAELGHRAAEKVGTARIAAA
;
A
#
# COMPACT_ATOMS: atom_id res chain seq x y z
N MET A 1 8.78 -10.49 -6.85
CA MET A 1 8.76 -9.92 -5.47
C MET A 1 8.91 -8.41 -5.59
N LEU A 2 8.12 -7.65 -4.82
CA LEU A 2 8.10 -6.19 -4.84
C LEU A 2 8.68 -5.62 -3.55
N PRO A 3 9.98 -5.35 -3.47
CA PRO A 3 10.58 -4.74 -2.29
C PRO A 3 10.13 -3.28 -2.17
N PHE A 4 9.97 -2.78 -0.94
CA PHE A 4 9.71 -1.36 -0.69
C PHE A 4 10.95 -0.48 -0.89
N GLY A 5 12.15 -1.09 -0.91
CA GLY A 5 13.42 -0.39 -0.89
C GLY A 5 13.71 0.27 0.46
N VAL A 6 13.02 -0.19 1.50
CA VAL A 6 13.16 0.26 2.89
C VAL A 6 13.45 -0.96 3.75
N ASP A 7 14.68 -1.11 4.19
CA ASP A 7 15.14 -2.28 4.96
C ASP A 7 14.29 -2.53 6.21
N ALA A 8 13.83 -1.46 6.87
CA ALA A 8 12.94 -1.55 8.03
C ALA A 8 11.57 -2.18 7.73
N ILE A 9 11.15 -2.25 6.46
CA ILE A 9 9.96 -2.95 5.99
C ILE A 9 10.35 -4.30 5.41
N ASP A 10 11.27 -4.30 4.45
CA ASP A 10 11.58 -5.46 3.62
C ASP A 10 12.14 -6.63 4.44
N SER A 11 13.00 -6.36 5.44
CA SER A 11 13.53 -7.39 6.36
C SER A 11 12.47 -8.06 7.24
N ARG A 12 11.30 -7.44 7.39
CA ARG A 12 10.18 -7.97 8.18
C ARG A 12 9.11 -8.68 7.33
N LEU A 13 9.23 -8.60 6.02
CA LEU A 13 8.39 -9.33 5.06
C LEU A 13 9.04 -10.66 4.72
N GLY A 14 8.26 -11.74 4.71
CA GLY A 14 8.75 -13.12 4.64
C GLY A 14 9.60 -13.49 3.43
N ALA A 15 9.74 -12.57 2.45
CA ALA A 15 10.57 -12.79 1.28
C ALA A 15 11.28 -11.50 0.82
N GLY A 16 11.47 -10.53 1.71
CA GLY A 16 12.15 -9.27 1.40
C GLY A 16 11.32 -8.30 0.57
N GLY A 17 9.99 -8.43 0.60
CA GLY A 17 9.07 -7.56 -0.14
C GLY A 17 7.67 -8.17 -0.25
N LEU A 18 6.76 -7.49 -0.95
CA LEU A 18 5.45 -8.04 -1.27
C LEU A 18 5.59 -9.16 -2.31
N ARG A 19 4.78 -10.20 -2.17
CA ARG A 19 4.72 -11.30 -3.13
C ARG A 19 4.03 -10.82 -4.42
N ALA A 20 4.63 -11.03 -5.60
CA ALA A 20 4.06 -10.61 -6.87
C ALA A 20 2.69 -11.28 -7.12
N GLY A 21 2.63 -12.58 -7.27
CA GLY A 21 1.38 -13.33 -7.49
C GLY A 21 0.51 -13.42 -6.24
N ALA A 22 0.01 -12.29 -5.71
CA ALA A 22 -0.79 -12.29 -4.49
C ALA A 22 -1.73 -11.09 -4.37
N LEU A 23 -2.78 -11.29 -3.56
CA LEU A 23 -3.68 -10.23 -3.11
C LEU A 23 -3.09 -9.55 -1.85
N HIS A 24 -2.95 -8.24 -1.89
CA HIS A 24 -2.58 -7.38 -0.79
C HIS A 24 -3.71 -6.40 -0.50
N GLU A 25 -4.12 -6.28 0.74
CA GLU A 25 -5.16 -5.34 1.17
C GLU A 25 -4.56 -4.17 1.94
N ALA A 26 -5.08 -2.97 1.70
CA ALA A 26 -4.83 -1.81 2.53
C ALA A 26 -6.14 -1.10 2.88
N SER A 27 -6.18 -0.50 4.05
CA SER A 27 -7.30 0.33 4.50
C SER A 27 -6.79 1.57 5.22
N ALA A 28 -7.54 2.65 5.11
CA ALA A 28 -7.28 3.86 5.87
C ALA A 28 -7.42 3.59 7.38
N ARG A 29 -6.56 4.20 8.19
CA ARG A 29 -6.57 4.08 9.65
C ARG A 29 -7.87 4.60 10.26
N SER A 30 -8.42 5.65 9.67
CA SER A 30 -9.68 6.26 10.09
C SER A 30 -10.54 6.65 8.89
N VAL A 31 -11.70 7.23 9.15
CA VAL A 31 -12.58 7.81 8.11
C VAL A 31 -12.14 9.19 7.62
N ALA A 32 -11.03 9.71 8.13
CA ALA A 32 -10.51 11.02 7.72
C ALA A 32 -9.99 10.93 6.27
N MET A 33 -10.30 11.97 5.47
CA MET A 33 -9.83 12.04 4.08
C MET A 33 -8.31 11.97 3.95
N VAL A 34 -7.57 12.49 4.92
CA VAL A 34 -6.11 12.45 4.93
C VAL A 34 -5.56 11.02 5.04
N ASP A 35 -6.24 10.14 5.78
CA ASP A 35 -5.86 8.73 5.90
C ASP A 35 -6.21 7.94 4.62
N ASP A 36 -7.36 8.25 4.01
CA ASP A 36 -7.76 7.65 2.72
C ASP A 36 -6.80 8.08 1.60
N ALA A 37 -6.42 9.36 1.57
CA ALA A 37 -5.42 9.88 0.64
C ALA A 37 -4.04 9.24 0.85
N ALA A 38 -3.57 9.11 2.10
CA ALA A 38 -2.32 8.44 2.43
C ALA A 38 -2.32 6.98 1.96
N THR A 39 -3.44 6.26 2.17
CA THR A 39 -3.59 4.87 1.71
C THR A 39 -3.58 4.76 0.19
N THR A 40 -4.27 5.68 -0.49
CA THR A 40 -4.29 5.74 -1.96
C THR A 40 -2.89 5.97 -2.52
N LEU A 41 -2.14 6.94 -1.97
CA LEU A 41 -0.77 7.25 -2.41
C LEU A 41 0.23 6.14 -2.03
N PHE A 42 0.03 5.46 -0.91
CA PHE A 42 0.83 4.28 -0.54
C PHE A 42 0.70 3.17 -1.60
N LEU A 43 -0.53 2.86 -2.02
CA LEU A 43 -0.76 1.87 -3.08
C LEU A 43 -0.27 2.36 -4.44
N ALA A 44 -0.42 3.65 -4.75
CA ALA A 44 0.09 4.25 -5.98
C ALA A 44 1.61 4.11 -6.10
N GLY A 45 2.35 4.37 -5.02
CA GLY A 45 3.81 4.20 -5.00
C GLY A 45 4.26 2.74 -5.22
N ILE A 46 3.53 1.77 -4.66
CA ILE A 46 3.79 0.34 -4.92
C ILE A 46 3.52 0.03 -6.40
N ALA A 47 2.37 0.46 -6.92
CA ALA A 47 1.99 0.23 -8.30
C ALA A 47 2.94 0.90 -9.31
N ALA A 48 3.42 2.11 -9.01
CA ALA A 48 4.38 2.83 -9.84
C ALA A 48 5.69 2.06 -9.99
N ARG A 49 6.21 1.51 -8.89
CA ARG A 49 7.46 0.72 -8.92
C ARG A 49 7.28 -0.58 -9.69
N GLU A 50 6.17 -1.28 -9.48
CA GLU A 50 5.88 -2.51 -10.21
C GLU A 50 5.74 -2.25 -11.71
N ALA A 51 5.01 -1.20 -12.11
CA ALA A 51 4.87 -0.81 -13.51
C ALA A 51 6.22 -0.45 -14.15
N ALA A 52 7.09 0.22 -13.42
CA ALA A 52 8.42 0.57 -13.90
C ALA A 52 9.33 -0.66 -14.06
N GLU A 53 9.21 -1.65 -13.17
CA GLU A 53 10.02 -2.88 -13.20
C GLU A 53 9.50 -3.89 -14.24
N ALA A 54 8.18 -4.12 -14.28
CA ALA A 54 7.56 -5.08 -15.20
C ALA A 54 7.28 -4.51 -16.60
N GLY A 55 7.27 -3.18 -16.77
CA GLY A 55 7.10 -2.51 -18.07
C GLY A 55 5.66 -2.49 -18.60
N GLY A 56 4.65 -2.81 -17.78
CA GLY A 56 3.24 -2.82 -18.16
C GLY A 56 2.44 -1.66 -17.52
N PRO A 57 1.22 -1.37 -18.01
CA PRO A 57 0.36 -0.38 -17.40
C PRO A 57 -0.21 -0.85 -16.05
N VAL A 58 -0.61 0.10 -15.22
CA VAL A 58 -1.39 -0.14 -14.02
C VAL A 58 -2.88 -0.12 -14.38
N LEU A 59 -3.63 -1.15 -14.06
CA LEU A 59 -5.08 -1.04 -14.04
C LEU A 59 -5.52 -0.46 -12.69
N TRP A 60 -6.22 0.68 -12.72
CA TRP A 60 -6.83 1.26 -11.52
C TRP A 60 -8.35 1.22 -11.65
N ALA A 61 -8.99 0.38 -10.85
CA ALA A 61 -10.43 0.18 -10.86
C ALA A 61 -11.09 0.75 -9.59
N SER A 62 -12.08 1.63 -9.75
CA SER A 62 -12.84 2.22 -8.63
C SER A 62 -14.25 2.56 -9.07
N CYS A 63 -15.24 2.29 -8.19
CA CYS A 63 -16.63 2.72 -8.42
C CYS A 63 -16.83 4.24 -8.24
N ARG A 64 -15.81 4.97 -7.81
CA ARG A 64 -15.85 6.41 -7.56
C ARG A 64 -14.85 7.15 -8.44
N SER A 65 -15.20 8.36 -8.88
CA SER A 65 -14.31 9.30 -9.58
C SER A 65 -13.65 10.25 -8.58
N ASP A 66 -12.90 9.72 -7.62
CA ASP A 66 -12.28 10.48 -6.53
C ASP A 66 -10.74 10.50 -6.57
N LEU A 67 -10.15 10.03 -7.66
CA LEU A 67 -8.71 10.03 -7.84
C LEU A 67 -8.22 11.40 -8.33
N TYR A 68 -7.16 11.88 -7.70
CA TYR A 68 -6.48 13.12 -8.08
C TYR A 68 -5.19 12.78 -8.85
N ALA A 69 -5.27 12.84 -10.18
CA ALA A 69 -4.17 12.43 -11.07
C ALA A 69 -2.82 13.15 -10.81
N PRO A 70 -2.75 14.47 -10.50
CA PRO A 70 -1.49 15.10 -10.15
C PRO A 70 -0.87 14.53 -8.87
N GLY A 71 -1.69 14.14 -7.88
CA GLY A 71 -1.19 13.49 -6.66
C GLY A 71 -0.63 12.09 -6.92
N LEU A 72 -1.25 11.33 -7.82
CA LEU A 72 -0.72 10.03 -8.25
C LEU A 72 0.62 10.20 -8.98
N ALA A 73 0.73 11.20 -9.85
CA ALA A 73 1.97 11.50 -10.56
C ALA A 73 3.11 11.89 -9.59
N GLN A 74 2.81 12.65 -8.53
CA GLN A 74 3.77 12.98 -7.48
C GLN A 74 4.24 11.74 -6.69
N ALA A 75 3.43 10.70 -6.63
CA ALA A 75 3.77 9.41 -6.02
C ALA A 75 4.41 8.42 -7.03
N GLY A 76 4.84 8.89 -8.19
CA GLY A 76 5.53 8.09 -9.21
C GLY A 76 4.61 7.42 -10.22
N LEU A 77 3.28 7.64 -10.16
CA LEU A 77 2.31 7.01 -11.07
C LEU A 77 1.68 8.04 -12.01
N PRO A 78 2.32 8.35 -13.16
CA PRO A 78 1.79 9.31 -14.12
C PRO A 78 0.55 8.77 -14.84
N PRO A 79 -0.38 9.64 -15.28
CA PRO A 79 -1.62 9.23 -15.96
C PRO A 79 -1.40 8.38 -17.22
N SER A 80 -0.27 8.56 -17.90
CA SER A 80 0.11 7.79 -19.11
C SER A 80 0.38 6.30 -18.81
N SER A 81 0.65 5.94 -17.55
CA SER A 81 0.91 4.57 -17.12
C SER A 81 -0.34 3.89 -16.53
N VAL A 82 -1.51 4.56 -16.54
CA VAL A 82 -2.72 4.07 -15.87
C VAL A 82 -3.88 3.88 -16.84
N ILE A 83 -4.45 2.69 -16.79
CA ILE A 83 -5.75 2.38 -17.38
C ILE A 83 -6.80 2.53 -16.27
N TYR A 84 -7.72 3.48 -16.42
CA TYR A 84 -8.81 3.69 -15.46
C TYR A 84 -10.03 2.89 -15.84
N ALA A 85 -10.54 2.08 -14.92
CA ALA A 85 -11.82 1.40 -15.04
C ALA A 85 -12.79 1.91 -13.96
N GLN A 86 -13.99 2.28 -14.35
CA GLN A 86 -15.04 2.74 -13.44
C GLN A 86 -16.26 1.82 -13.50
N PRO A 87 -16.22 0.67 -12.85
CA PRO A 87 -17.38 -0.23 -12.76
C PRO A 87 -18.48 0.40 -11.90
N ARG A 88 -19.72 -0.03 -12.14
CA ARG A 88 -20.91 0.53 -11.47
C ARG A 88 -21.03 0.18 -9.99
N ASP A 89 -20.49 -0.98 -9.58
CA ASP A 89 -20.59 -1.52 -8.23
C ASP A 89 -19.42 -2.49 -7.91
N ASP A 90 -19.31 -2.92 -6.64
CA ASP A 90 -18.25 -3.83 -6.19
C ASP A 90 -18.30 -5.20 -6.88
N VAL A 91 -19.46 -5.66 -7.36
CA VAL A 91 -19.57 -6.95 -8.09
C VAL A 91 -18.93 -6.82 -9.47
N ALA A 92 -19.25 -5.76 -10.20
CA ALA A 92 -18.65 -5.45 -11.48
C ALA A 92 -17.14 -5.15 -11.33
N LEU A 93 -16.74 -4.49 -10.22
CA LEU A 93 -15.33 -4.24 -9.89
C LEU A 93 -14.54 -5.54 -9.78
N LEU A 94 -15.07 -6.52 -9.03
CA LEU A 94 -14.41 -7.81 -8.85
C LEU A 94 -14.27 -8.57 -10.18
N ALA A 95 -15.28 -8.50 -11.06
CA ALA A 95 -15.20 -9.08 -12.41
C ALA A 95 -14.11 -8.42 -13.26
N VAL A 96 -14.02 -7.08 -13.24
CA VAL A 96 -12.96 -6.33 -13.93
C VAL A 96 -11.56 -6.75 -13.46
N ILE A 97 -11.36 -6.92 -12.15
CA ILE A 97 -10.06 -7.40 -11.62
C ILE A 97 -9.73 -8.79 -12.17
N GLU A 98 -10.70 -9.72 -12.13
CA GLU A 98 -10.47 -11.09 -12.60
C GLU A 98 -10.18 -11.16 -14.10
N ASP A 99 -10.89 -10.36 -14.89
CA ASP A 99 -10.69 -10.30 -16.34
C ASP A 99 -9.30 -9.73 -16.68
N ALA A 100 -8.87 -8.67 -15.96
CA ALA A 100 -7.55 -8.09 -16.13
C ALA A 100 -6.42 -9.06 -15.75
N LEU A 101 -6.59 -9.84 -14.68
CA LEU A 101 -5.63 -10.87 -14.28
C LEU A 101 -5.51 -11.98 -15.32
N ARG A 102 -6.62 -12.39 -15.95
CA ARG A 102 -6.61 -13.41 -17.02
C ARG A 102 -6.05 -12.88 -18.33
N ASP A 103 -6.30 -11.61 -18.63
CA ASP A 103 -5.77 -10.94 -19.83
C ASP A 103 -4.25 -10.79 -19.77
N GLY A 104 -3.69 -10.49 -18.59
CA GLY A 104 -2.25 -10.39 -18.38
C GLY A 104 -1.59 -9.12 -18.92
N THR A 105 -2.34 -8.17 -19.47
CA THR A 105 -1.81 -6.89 -19.99
C THR A 105 -1.29 -5.96 -18.88
N PRO A 106 -2.02 -5.74 -17.76
CA PRO A 106 -1.50 -4.92 -16.67
C PRO A 106 -0.33 -5.60 -15.97
N SER A 107 0.63 -4.81 -15.46
CA SER A 107 1.67 -5.30 -14.56
C SER A 107 1.17 -5.43 -13.12
N VAL A 108 0.18 -4.65 -12.76
CA VAL A 108 -0.45 -4.63 -11.43
C VAL A 108 -1.89 -4.14 -11.52
N VAL A 109 -2.75 -4.68 -10.69
CA VAL A 109 -4.13 -4.22 -10.54
C VAL A 109 -4.29 -3.52 -9.18
N VAL A 110 -4.69 -2.25 -9.20
CA VAL A 110 -5.14 -1.51 -8.01
C VAL A 110 -6.64 -1.38 -8.08
N ALA A 111 -7.34 -1.72 -7.01
CA ALA A 111 -8.79 -1.63 -6.97
C ALA A 111 -9.27 -1.07 -5.64
N ALA A 112 -10.34 -0.27 -5.66
CA ALA A 112 -10.94 0.31 -4.47
C ALA A 112 -12.37 -0.20 -4.27
N ALA A 113 -12.57 -1.05 -3.28
CA ALA A 113 -13.84 -1.71 -2.98
C ALA A 113 -14.32 -1.42 -1.56
N THR A 114 -15.63 -1.39 -1.39
CA THR A 114 -16.28 -1.19 -0.09
C THR A 114 -16.70 -2.51 0.56
N ARG A 115 -17.21 -3.45 -0.24
CA ARG A 115 -17.69 -4.75 0.24
C ARG A 115 -17.03 -5.88 -0.53
N VAL A 116 -16.21 -6.66 0.15
CA VAL A 116 -15.55 -7.82 -0.46
C VAL A 116 -15.64 -8.99 0.51
N SER A 117 -16.30 -10.05 0.12
CA SER A 117 -16.46 -11.23 0.96
C SER A 117 -15.19 -12.08 1.03
N MET A 118 -15.09 -12.95 2.05
CA MET A 118 -13.99 -13.93 2.14
C MET A 118 -13.90 -14.83 0.90
N VAL A 119 -15.04 -15.20 0.30
CA VAL A 119 -15.07 -16.01 -0.92
C VAL A 119 -14.46 -15.25 -2.09
N ALA A 120 -14.81 -13.96 -2.24
CA ALA A 120 -14.24 -13.12 -3.30
C ALA A 120 -12.74 -12.91 -3.12
N THR A 121 -12.25 -12.62 -1.90
CA THR A 121 -10.82 -12.47 -1.65
C THR A 121 -10.04 -13.76 -1.88
N ARG A 122 -10.64 -14.92 -1.57
CA ARG A 122 -10.03 -16.23 -1.87
C ARG A 122 -9.89 -16.45 -3.38
N ARG A 123 -10.93 -16.10 -4.15
CA ARG A 123 -10.92 -16.21 -5.60
C ARG A 123 -9.89 -15.28 -6.22
N LEU A 124 -9.85 -14.00 -5.81
CA LEU A 124 -8.84 -13.05 -6.27
C LEU A 124 -7.42 -13.52 -5.94
N GLN A 125 -7.18 -14.06 -4.73
CA GLN A 125 -5.87 -14.59 -4.36
C GLN A 125 -5.42 -15.76 -5.26
N LEU A 126 -6.35 -16.63 -5.66
CA LEU A 126 -6.03 -17.76 -6.54
C LEU A 126 -5.70 -17.26 -7.95
N VAL A 127 -6.51 -16.38 -8.52
CA VAL A 127 -6.29 -15.85 -9.87
C VAL A 127 -5.03 -14.98 -9.92
N ALA A 128 -4.75 -14.18 -8.88
CA ALA A 128 -3.51 -13.42 -8.78
C ALA A 128 -2.27 -14.33 -8.73
N ALA A 129 -2.36 -15.46 -8.02
CA ALA A 129 -1.27 -16.44 -7.95
C ALA A 129 -1.05 -17.18 -9.28
N GLU A 130 -2.11 -17.46 -10.03
CA GLU A 130 -2.08 -18.08 -11.36
C GLU A 130 -1.45 -17.14 -12.41
N ALA A 131 -1.83 -15.82 -12.35
CA ALA A 131 -1.31 -14.79 -13.24
C ALA A 131 0.09 -14.30 -12.88
N ASP A 132 0.62 -14.67 -11.71
CA ASP A 132 1.82 -14.07 -11.08
C ASP A 132 1.80 -12.54 -11.04
N MET A 133 0.59 -11.96 -10.87
CA MET A 133 0.34 -10.53 -10.91
C MET A 133 -0.16 -10.03 -9.55
N PRO A 134 0.40 -8.93 -8.99
CA PRO A 134 -0.06 -8.38 -7.72
C PRO A 134 -1.41 -7.68 -7.86
N VAL A 135 -2.28 -7.92 -6.88
CA VAL A 135 -3.53 -7.19 -6.70
C VAL A 135 -3.44 -6.36 -5.41
N LEU A 136 -3.55 -5.06 -5.54
CA LEU A 136 -3.54 -4.08 -4.46
C LEU A 136 -4.97 -3.62 -4.20
N LEU A 137 -5.62 -4.14 -3.16
CA LEU A 137 -7.02 -3.87 -2.87
C LEU A 137 -7.16 -2.84 -1.75
N LEU A 138 -7.59 -1.63 -2.09
CA LEU A 138 -8.00 -0.61 -1.13
C LEU A 138 -9.38 -0.99 -0.57
N ARG A 139 -9.41 -1.37 0.71
CA ARG A 139 -10.65 -1.65 1.45
C ARG A 139 -11.18 -0.35 2.03
N ARG A 140 -12.20 0.24 1.39
CA ARG A 140 -12.79 1.49 1.85
C ARG A 140 -13.63 1.31 3.10
N ARG A 141 -13.45 2.21 4.07
CA ARG A 141 -14.26 2.21 5.30
C ARG A 141 -15.71 2.63 4.99
N ARG A 142 -16.66 1.98 5.64
CA ARG A 142 -18.10 2.31 5.56
C ARG A 142 -18.55 3.26 6.67
N GLY A 143 -17.77 3.39 7.72
CA GLY A 143 -18.07 4.21 8.89
C GLY A 143 -16.92 4.17 9.91
N ARG A 144 -17.09 4.89 11.02
CA ARG A 144 -16.07 5.00 12.07
C ARG A 144 -15.82 3.68 12.80
N ASP A 145 -16.88 2.93 13.05
CA ASP A 145 -16.86 1.76 13.94
C ASP A 145 -16.59 0.43 13.20
N GLN A 146 -16.39 0.48 11.88
CA GLN A 146 -16.13 -0.72 11.09
C GLN A 146 -14.77 -0.60 10.41
N ASP A 147 -13.80 -1.34 10.92
CA ASP A 147 -12.52 -1.52 10.22
C ASP A 147 -12.68 -2.65 9.19
N PRO A 148 -12.50 -2.38 7.89
CA PRO A 148 -12.58 -3.43 6.87
C PRO A 148 -11.55 -4.55 7.08
N LEU A 149 -10.48 -4.28 7.82
CA LEU A 149 -9.46 -5.28 8.13
C LEU A 149 -9.86 -6.24 9.25
N ASP A 150 -10.98 -6.01 9.95
CA ASP A 150 -11.54 -6.99 10.91
C ASP A 150 -12.35 -8.08 10.18
N GLU A 151 -12.81 -7.81 8.95
CA GLU A 151 -13.49 -8.80 8.11
C GLU A 151 -12.52 -9.90 7.66
N PRO A 152 -12.93 -11.19 7.64
CA PRO A 152 -12.08 -12.27 7.12
C PRO A 152 -11.65 -12.04 5.68
N SER A 153 -10.37 -12.33 5.38
CA SER A 153 -9.81 -12.20 4.05
C SER A 153 -8.71 -13.22 3.76
N ALA A 154 -8.60 -13.63 2.51
CA ALA A 154 -7.54 -14.50 2.00
C ALA A 154 -6.27 -13.73 1.57
N ALA A 155 -6.22 -12.42 1.71
CA ALA A 155 -5.07 -11.61 1.34
C ALA A 155 -3.78 -12.09 1.99
N TRP A 156 -2.67 -11.95 1.26
CA TRP A 156 -1.33 -12.32 1.72
C TRP A 156 -0.82 -11.37 2.79
N THR A 157 -0.99 -10.05 2.58
CA THR A 157 -0.70 -9.01 3.56
C THR A 157 -1.89 -8.07 3.72
N ARG A 158 -2.04 -7.48 4.91
CA ARG A 158 -3.09 -6.52 5.22
C ARG A 158 -2.48 -5.33 5.95
N TRP A 159 -2.68 -4.15 5.38
CA TRP A 159 -2.04 -2.90 5.81
C TRP A 159 -3.07 -1.89 6.30
N ARG A 160 -2.73 -1.18 7.37
CA ARG A 160 -3.48 -0.03 7.86
C ARG A 160 -2.60 1.20 7.74
N ILE A 161 -3.07 2.17 6.95
CA ILE A 161 -2.30 3.37 6.61
C ILE A 161 -3.01 4.59 7.17
N GLY A 162 -2.25 5.49 7.79
CA GLY A 162 -2.75 6.76 8.26
C GLY A 162 -1.76 7.89 8.04
N ALA A 163 -2.25 9.11 7.93
CA ALA A 163 -1.41 10.29 7.90
C ALA A 163 -0.71 10.48 9.26
N ALA A 164 0.52 10.95 9.23
CA ALA A 164 1.28 11.34 10.42
C ALA A 164 1.79 12.77 10.26
N PRO A 165 2.06 13.49 11.37
CA PRO A 165 2.60 14.84 11.28
C PRO A 165 3.90 14.89 10.50
N SER A 166 3.97 15.79 9.51
CA SER A 166 5.19 16.04 8.75
C SER A 166 6.25 16.72 9.62
N GLU A 167 7.51 16.61 9.24
CA GLU A 167 8.58 17.34 9.89
C GLU A 167 8.40 18.85 9.72
N ARG A 168 8.67 19.60 10.79
CA ARG A 168 8.74 21.05 10.69
C ARG A 168 10.00 21.46 9.94
N LEU A 169 9.81 22.16 8.84
CA LEU A 169 10.93 22.75 8.11
C LEU A 169 11.47 23.97 8.86
N SER A 170 12.77 24.23 8.71
CA SER A 170 13.41 25.45 9.22
C SER A 170 12.99 26.72 8.47
N VAL A 171 12.32 26.57 7.34
CA VAL A 171 11.79 27.62 6.47
C VAL A 171 10.29 27.44 6.28
N ALA A 172 9.60 28.50 5.87
CA ALA A 172 8.18 28.41 5.53
C ALA A 172 7.97 27.45 4.36
N GLY A 173 7.15 26.40 4.56
CA GLY A 173 6.90 25.38 3.56
C GLY A 173 6.20 24.17 4.15
N VAL A 174 5.83 23.23 3.26
CA VAL A 174 5.24 21.93 3.63
C VAL A 174 6.32 20.87 3.45
N GLY A 175 6.65 20.15 4.52
CA GLY A 175 7.57 19.02 4.49
C GLY A 175 6.99 17.82 3.74
N ARG A 176 7.83 16.85 3.46
CA ARG A 176 7.41 15.57 2.87
C ARG A 176 6.31 14.94 3.75
N PRO A 177 5.23 14.39 3.16
CA PRO A 177 4.18 13.76 3.94
C PRO A 177 4.76 12.56 4.71
N ARG A 178 4.29 12.34 5.93
CA ARG A 178 4.63 11.17 6.74
C ARG A 178 3.39 10.32 6.95
N TRP A 179 3.59 9.01 6.92
CA TRP A 179 2.53 8.03 7.11
C TRP A 179 2.86 7.06 8.24
N SER A 180 1.84 6.78 9.03
CA SER A 180 1.83 5.61 9.92
C SER A 180 1.46 4.40 9.08
N VAL A 181 2.41 3.49 8.90
CA VAL A 181 2.23 2.23 8.16
C VAL A 181 2.22 1.08 9.16
N GLU A 182 1.12 0.37 9.23
CA GLU A 182 0.95 -0.82 10.06
C GLU A 182 0.69 -2.03 9.16
N LEU A 183 1.56 -3.02 9.22
CA LEU A 183 1.26 -4.35 8.72
C LEU A 183 0.44 -5.09 9.78
N ALA A 184 -0.88 -5.04 9.65
CA ALA A 184 -1.80 -5.66 10.60
C ALA A 184 -1.76 -7.19 10.53
N ARG A 185 -1.51 -7.75 9.33
CA ARG A 185 -1.38 -9.20 9.12
C ARG A 185 -0.53 -9.52 7.91
N GLN A 186 0.26 -10.59 7.99
CA GLN A 186 0.89 -11.27 6.85
C GLN A 186 0.85 -12.78 7.04
N ARG A 187 0.92 -13.54 5.95
CA ARG A 187 1.06 -14.99 6.02
C ARG A 187 2.50 -15.34 6.40
N GLY A 188 2.66 -16.10 7.48
CA GLY A 188 3.96 -16.62 7.90
C GLY A 188 4.90 -15.58 8.52
N GLY A 189 4.39 -14.43 8.96
CA GLY A 189 5.21 -13.40 9.60
C GLY A 189 4.45 -12.62 10.68
N ALA A 190 5.18 -11.81 11.44
CA ALA A 190 4.63 -10.97 12.50
C ALA A 190 4.09 -9.65 11.96
N SER A 191 3.14 -9.05 12.70
CA SER A 191 2.70 -7.67 12.48
C SER A 191 3.76 -6.69 12.97
N PHE A 192 3.77 -5.49 12.37
CA PHE A 192 4.62 -4.39 12.83
C PHE A 192 4.00 -3.04 12.43
N SER A 193 4.50 -1.96 13.02
CA SER A 193 4.16 -0.61 12.60
C SER A 193 5.39 0.29 12.63
N LEU A 194 5.42 1.28 11.74
CA LEU A 194 6.46 2.30 11.66
C LEU A 194 5.91 3.59 11.04
N ILE A 195 6.65 4.67 11.22
CA ILE A 195 6.43 5.92 10.49
C ILE A 195 7.39 5.95 9.31
N VAL A 196 6.86 6.28 8.13
CA VAL A 196 7.64 6.48 6.90
C VAL A 196 7.36 7.85 6.32
N GLU A 197 8.28 8.35 5.54
CA GLU A 197 8.00 9.44 4.60
C GLU A 197 7.27 8.88 3.39
N GLY A 198 6.26 9.60 2.93
CA GLY A 198 5.43 9.20 1.81
C GLY A 198 6.20 9.02 0.51
N SER A 199 5.58 8.36 -0.47
CA SER A 199 6.20 8.08 -1.76
C SER A 199 6.66 9.37 -2.45
N ASP A 200 7.86 9.32 -3.01
CA ASP A 200 8.39 10.35 -3.90
C ASP A 200 7.95 10.12 -5.36
N GLU A 201 8.46 10.94 -6.26
CA GLU A 201 8.19 10.87 -7.70
C GLU A 201 8.64 9.55 -8.38
N THR A 202 9.37 8.71 -7.66
CA THR A 202 9.76 7.35 -8.10
C THR A 202 8.97 6.25 -7.39
N GLY A 203 7.95 6.61 -6.61
CA GLY A 203 7.14 5.68 -5.82
C GLY A 203 7.85 5.13 -4.57
N ARG A 204 8.99 5.69 -4.16
CA ARG A 204 9.80 5.17 -3.04
C ARG A 204 9.45 5.85 -1.73
N LEU A 205 9.34 5.02 -0.71
CA LEU A 205 9.24 5.44 0.68
C LEU A 205 10.63 5.75 1.26
N ALA A 206 10.68 6.49 2.38
CA ALA A 206 11.89 6.63 3.17
C ALA A 206 11.58 6.52 4.67
N VAL A 207 12.60 6.22 5.48
CA VAL A 207 12.49 6.26 6.94
C VAL A 207 12.93 7.66 7.41
N PRO A 208 12.14 8.34 8.27
CA PRO A 208 12.56 9.62 8.83
C PRO A 208 13.89 9.52 9.57
N ALA A 209 14.79 10.50 9.34
CA ALA A 209 16.15 10.51 9.89
C ALA A 209 16.20 10.42 11.42
N GLU A 210 15.22 10.99 12.13
CA GLU A 210 15.13 10.96 13.61
C GLU A 210 14.98 9.55 14.20
N LEU A 211 14.39 8.60 13.45
CA LEU A 211 14.26 7.21 13.90
C LEU A 211 15.58 6.45 13.77
N GLY A 212 16.43 6.82 12.82
CA GLY A 212 17.77 6.26 12.66
C GLY A 212 18.70 6.64 13.82
N HIS A 213 18.62 7.87 14.33
CA HIS A 213 19.43 8.34 15.46
C HIS A 213 19.05 7.67 16.80
N ARG A 214 17.76 7.49 17.10
CA ARG A 214 17.32 6.82 18.33
C ARG A 214 17.71 5.35 18.41
N ALA A 215 17.82 4.65 17.30
CA ALA A 215 18.28 3.26 17.28
C ALA A 215 19.80 3.16 17.59
N ALA A 216 20.62 4.13 17.14
CA ALA A 216 22.04 4.20 17.40
C ALA A 216 22.36 4.60 18.87
N GLU A 217 21.59 5.51 19.48
CA GLU A 217 21.78 5.92 20.89
C GLU A 217 21.44 4.80 21.89
N LYS A 218 20.45 3.96 21.62
CA LYS A 218 20.11 2.83 22.50
C LYS A 218 21.18 1.72 22.52
N VAL A 219 22.01 1.62 21.53
CA VAL A 219 23.14 0.66 21.48
C VAL A 219 24.37 1.20 22.22
N GLY A 220 24.52 2.54 22.32
CA GLY A 220 25.67 3.17 22.97
C GLY A 220 25.62 3.22 24.51
N THR A 221 24.45 3.18 25.15
CA THR A 221 24.28 3.36 26.61
C THR A 221 24.29 2.05 27.42
N ALA A 222 24.41 0.88 26.81
CA ALA A 222 24.44 -0.40 27.52
C ALA A 222 25.86 -0.89 27.93
N ARG A 223 26.88 -0.06 27.85
CA ARG A 223 28.29 -0.48 28.11
C ARG A 223 29.07 0.25 29.20
N ILE A 224 28.42 1.04 30.06
CA ILE A 224 29.09 1.65 31.21
C ILE A 224 28.25 1.42 32.47
N ALA A 225 28.22 0.19 32.97
CA ALA A 225 27.89 -0.13 34.36
C ALA A 225 28.35 -1.56 34.67
N ALA A 226 29.68 -1.78 34.72
CA ALA A 226 30.31 -2.87 35.42
C ALA A 226 31.81 -2.57 35.56
N ALA A 227 32.15 -1.87 36.64
CA ALA A 227 33.44 -1.92 37.32
C ALA A 227 33.22 -1.55 38.79
#